data_e35c7f098f94f9f71a1dc1d85443f2b8
#
_entry.id   e35c7f098f94f9f71a1dc1d85443f2b8
#
_cell.length_a   1.000
_cell.length_b   1.000
_cell.length_c   1.000
_cell.angle_alpha   90.00
_cell.angle_beta   90.00
_cell.angle_gamma   90.00
#
_symmetry.space_group_name_H-M   'P 1'
#
loop_
_entity.id
_entity.type
_entity.pdbx_description
1 polymer ?
#
loop_
_entity_poly.entity_id
_entity_poly.type
_entity_poly.pdbx_seq_one_letter_code
_entity_poly.pdbx_strand_id
1 'polypeptide(L)'
;MHKCMIIQKLQTLFTGDKMYKVEITGVDTSKLEALSFEETNKLIKEAHDGSIDARDKIIKGNLKLILSVIKRFSYKKENNDDLFQVGTIGLMKAIDNFDLSHNVKFSTYAVPMIIGEIRRYIRDSGSIRVSRSYKDLAYKSLNFKESY
;
A
#
# COMPACT_ATOMS: atom_id res chain seq x y z
N MET A 1 -13.02 12.62 -14.42
CA MET A 1 -13.51 11.28 -14.79
C MET A 1 -12.47 10.16 -14.67
N HIS A 2 -11.16 10.39 -14.76
CA HIS A 2 -10.13 9.32 -14.64
C HIS A 2 -9.93 8.73 -13.24
N LYS A 3 -10.27 9.42 -12.16
CA LYS A 3 -10.14 8.89 -10.78
C LYS A 3 -11.11 7.75 -10.46
N CYS A 4 -12.30 7.76 -11.03
CA CYS A 4 -13.33 6.75 -10.76
C CYS A 4 -13.01 5.38 -11.40
N MET A 5 -12.40 5.38 -12.60
CA MET A 5 -11.98 4.14 -13.28
C MET A 5 -10.84 3.40 -12.57
N ILE A 6 -9.96 4.12 -11.88
CA ILE A 6 -8.87 3.50 -11.11
C ILE A 6 -9.44 2.82 -9.87
N ILE A 7 -10.45 3.41 -9.23
CA ILE A 7 -11.12 2.85 -8.04
C ILE A 7 -11.92 1.58 -8.41
N GLN A 8 -12.63 1.57 -9.54
CA GLN A 8 -13.35 0.37 -10.01
C GLN A 8 -12.40 -0.77 -10.39
N LYS A 9 -11.27 -0.49 -11.06
CA LYS A 9 -10.23 -1.51 -11.33
C LYS A 9 -9.57 -2.04 -10.06
N LEU A 10 -9.56 -1.28 -8.97
CA LEU A 10 -9.06 -1.74 -7.67
C LEU A 10 -10.04 -2.68 -6.97
N GLN A 11 -11.34 -2.53 -7.17
CA GLN A 11 -12.36 -3.41 -6.58
C GLN A 11 -12.44 -4.79 -7.25
N THR A 12 -12.26 -4.88 -8.57
CA THR A 12 -12.27 -6.15 -9.32
C THR A 12 -11.02 -7.01 -9.09
N LEU A 13 -9.96 -6.46 -8.51
CA LEU A 13 -8.73 -7.19 -8.18
C LEU A 13 -8.79 -7.88 -6.80
N PHE A 14 -9.89 -7.72 -6.07
CA PHE A 14 -10.06 -8.34 -4.74
C PHE A 14 -10.73 -9.73 -4.78
N THR A 15 -11.19 -10.17 -5.96
CA THR A 15 -11.85 -11.46 -6.14
C THR A 15 -10.95 -12.42 -6.92
N GLY A 16 -10.32 -13.32 -6.20
CA GLY A 16 -9.91 -14.63 -6.71
C GLY A 16 -8.60 -14.68 -7.50
N ASP A 17 -7.47 -14.67 -6.80
CA ASP A 17 -6.28 -15.30 -7.37
C ASP A 17 -5.50 -16.10 -6.31
N LYS A 18 -4.93 -17.24 -6.72
CA LYS A 18 -4.21 -18.19 -5.88
C LYS A 18 -3.28 -17.47 -4.91
N MET A 19 -3.48 -17.69 -3.62
CA MET A 19 -2.69 -17.12 -2.54
C MET A 19 -1.23 -17.56 -2.64
N TYR A 20 -0.41 -16.81 -3.36
CA TYR A 20 1.04 -16.89 -3.15
C TYR A 20 1.31 -16.45 -1.71
N LYS A 21 1.82 -17.39 -0.92
CA LYS A 21 2.19 -17.13 0.47
C LYS A 21 3.41 -16.20 0.46
N VAL A 22 3.20 -14.93 0.79
CA VAL A 22 4.31 -14.00 1.04
C VAL A 22 4.83 -14.33 2.44
N GLU A 23 6.03 -14.87 2.52
CA GLU A 23 6.70 -15.11 3.80
C GLU A 23 7.42 -13.81 4.22
N ILE A 24 7.14 -13.35 5.41
CA ILE A 24 7.76 -12.19 6.04
C ILE A 24 8.36 -12.66 7.34
N THR A 25 9.62 -12.30 7.57
CA THR A 25 10.35 -12.70 8.76
C THR A 25 9.69 -12.16 10.03
N GLY A 26 9.25 -13.05 10.90
CA GLY A 26 8.71 -12.68 12.21
C GLY A 26 7.21 -12.33 12.26
N VAL A 27 6.47 -12.39 11.14
CA VAL A 27 5.02 -12.14 11.12
C VAL A 27 4.26 -13.40 10.75
N ASP A 28 3.47 -13.94 11.68
CA ASP A 28 2.55 -15.04 11.38
C ASP A 28 1.31 -14.49 10.64
N THR A 29 1.36 -14.61 9.31
CA THR A 29 0.34 -14.07 8.42
C THR A 29 -0.98 -14.85 8.45
N SER A 30 -0.99 -16.05 9.06
CA SER A 30 -2.18 -16.91 9.11
C SER A 30 -3.21 -16.45 10.15
N LYS A 31 -2.74 -15.82 11.25
CA LYS A 31 -3.55 -15.42 12.41
C LYS A 31 -4.02 -13.96 12.37
N LEU A 32 -3.75 -13.25 11.28
CA LEU A 32 -4.15 -11.86 11.16
C LEU A 32 -5.67 -11.75 11.01
N GLU A 33 -6.33 -11.09 11.95
CA GLU A 33 -7.74 -10.75 11.89
C GLU A 33 -7.95 -9.44 11.13
N ALA A 34 -9.04 -9.36 10.38
CA ALA A 34 -9.42 -8.14 9.69
C ALA A 34 -10.44 -7.38 10.54
N LEU A 35 -10.25 -6.07 10.69
CA LEU A 35 -11.18 -5.20 11.40
C LEU A 35 -12.43 -4.94 10.56
N SER A 36 -13.59 -4.83 11.23
CA SER A 36 -14.81 -4.37 10.61
C SER A 36 -14.73 -2.86 10.26
N PHE A 37 -15.64 -2.39 9.43
CA PHE A 37 -15.72 -0.97 9.07
C PHE A 37 -15.95 -0.06 10.28
N GLU A 38 -16.87 -0.45 11.14
CA GLU A 38 -17.24 0.34 12.32
C GLU A 38 -16.11 0.38 13.35
N GLU A 39 -15.47 -0.77 13.60
CA GLU A 39 -14.31 -0.85 14.49
C GLU A 39 -13.14 -0.02 13.97
N THR A 40 -12.88 -0.07 12.67
CA THR A 40 -11.80 0.73 12.05
C THR A 40 -12.05 2.22 12.27
N ASN A 41 -13.26 2.71 12.02
CA ASN A 41 -13.60 4.13 12.20
C ASN A 41 -13.49 4.56 13.67
N LYS A 42 -13.95 3.70 14.61
CA LYS A 42 -13.84 3.96 16.05
C LYS A 42 -12.37 4.07 16.47
N LEU A 43 -11.56 3.09 16.08
CA LEU A 43 -10.13 3.06 16.41
C LEU A 43 -9.36 4.23 15.78
N ILE A 44 -9.70 4.64 14.56
CA ILE A 44 -9.07 5.82 13.92
C ILE A 44 -9.38 7.09 14.73
N LYS A 45 -10.61 7.25 15.21
CA LYS A 45 -10.96 8.37 16.06
C LYS A 45 -10.15 8.38 17.36
N GLU A 46 -10.08 7.22 18.03
CA GLU A 46 -9.27 7.07 19.25
C GLU A 46 -7.77 7.31 18.99
N ALA A 47 -7.26 6.90 17.82
CA ALA A 47 -5.87 7.15 17.43
C ALA A 47 -5.58 8.64 17.18
N HIS A 48 -6.54 9.38 16.60
CA HIS A 48 -6.44 10.84 16.42
C HIS A 48 -6.51 11.58 17.77
N ASP A 49 -7.22 11.00 18.75
CA ASP A 49 -7.26 11.51 20.14
C ASP A 49 -5.96 11.18 20.92
N GLY A 50 -5.00 10.51 20.28
CA GLY A 50 -3.66 10.23 20.83
C GLY A 50 -3.50 8.83 21.45
N SER A 51 -4.45 7.90 21.28
CA SER A 51 -4.31 6.53 21.78
C SER A 51 -3.34 5.71 20.95
N ILE A 52 -2.19 5.37 21.56
CA ILE A 52 -1.16 4.49 20.95
C ILE A 52 -1.71 3.08 20.74
N ASP A 53 -2.46 2.55 21.71
CA ASP A 53 -3.05 1.20 21.63
C ASP A 53 -4.05 1.07 20.48
N ALA A 54 -4.86 2.09 20.23
CA ALA A 54 -5.79 2.12 19.12
C ALA A 54 -5.03 2.14 17.77
N ARG A 55 -3.96 2.92 17.68
CA ARG A 55 -3.09 2.99 16.50
C ARG A 55 -2.45 1.63 16.19
N ASP A 56 -1.92 0.95 17.20
CA ASP A 56 -1.32 -0.39 17.05
C ASP A 56 -2.36 -1.43 16.60
N LYS A 57 -3.57 -1.39 17.14
CA LYS A 57 -4.66 -2.27 16.72
C LYS A 57 -5.05 -2.06 15.27
N ILE A 58 -5.13 -0.81 14.80
CA ILE A 58 -5.42 -0.51 13.39
C ILE A 58 -4.32 -1.06 12.50
N ILE A 59 -3.05 -0.85 12.84
CA ILE A 59 -1.91 -1.36 12.08
C ILE A 59 -2.00 -2.88 11.97
N LYS A 60 -2.13 -3.58 13.10
CA LYS A 60 -2.22 -5.05 13.16
C LYS A 60 -3.40 -5.58 12.32
N GLY A 61 -4.59 -4.98 12.44
CA GLY A 61 -5.77 -5.40 11.69
C GLY A 61 -5.69 -5.14 10.17
N ASN A 62 -4.77 -4.26 9.72
CA ASN A 62 -4.60 -3.93 8.31
C ASN A 62 -3.31 -4.51 7.68
N LEU A 63 -2.56 -5.36 8.38
CA LEU A 63 -1.36 -6.01 7.83
C LEU A 63 -1.66 -6.84 6.57
N LYS A 64 -2.81 -7.52 6.52
CA LYS A 64 -3.27 -8.24 5.31
C LYS A 64 -3.38 -7.33 4.09
N LEU A 65 -3.78 -6.07 4.30
CA LEU A 65 -3.89 -5.09 3.23
C LEU A 65 -2.50 -4.79 2.63
N ILE A 66 -1.49 -4.59 3.48
CA ILE A 66 -0.11 -4.39 3.05
C ILE A 66 0.38 -5.58 2.24
N LEU A 67 0.17 -6.81 2.74
CA LEU A 67 0.55 -8.05 2.05
C LEU A 67 -0.09 -8.17 0.67
N SER A 68 -1.36 -7.80 0.54
CA SER A 68 -2.06 -7.81 -0.75
C SER A 68 -1.48 -6.82 -1.75
N VAL A 69 -1.00 -5.67 -1.26
CA VAL A 69 -0.34 -4.66 -2.09
C VAL A 69 1.06 -5.13 -2.52
N ILE A 70 1.86 -5.71 -1.61
CA ILE A 70 3.23 -6.18 -1.90
C ILE A 70 3.23 -7.25 -2.99
N LYS A 71 2.25 -8.15 -3.02
CA LYS A 71 2.12 -9.16 -4.08
C LYS A 71 2.20 -8.57 -5.50
N ARG A 72 1.75 -7.34 -5.70
CA ARG A 72 1.81 -6.64 -6.99
C ARG A 72 3.22 -6.22 -7.38
N PHE A 73 4.14 -6.17 -6.40
CA PHE A 73 5.54 -5.77 -6.58
C PHE A 73 6.51 -6.95 -6.52
N SER A 74 6.01 -8.19 -6.29
CA SER A 74 6.84 -9.41 -6.15
C SER A 74 7.67 -9.77 -7.39
N TYR A 75 7.38 -9.16 -8.56
CA TYR A 75 8.17 -9.31 -9.78
C TYR A 75 9.48 -8.51 -9.76
N LYS A 76 9.62 -7.58 -8.81
CA LYS A 76 10.86 -6.83 -8.61
C LYS A 76 11.77 -7.60 -7.66
N LYS A 77 13.10 -7.50 -7.87
CA LYS A 77 14.12 -8.18 -7.05
C LYS A 77 14.29 -7.57 -5.64
N GLU A 78 13.33 -6.78 -5.20
CA GLU A 78 13.35 -6.15 -3.88
C GLU A 78 12.99 -7.17 -2.79
N ASN A 79 13.57 -6.98 -1.60
CA ASN A 79 13.25 -7.81 -0.45
C ASN A 79 11.80 -7.55 0.02
N ASN A 80 11.02 -8.62 0.19
CA ASN A 80 9.64 -8.51 0.67
C ASN A 80 9.55 -7.89 2.06
N ASP A 81 10.53 -8.13 2.94
CA ASP A 81 10.58 -7.55 4.28
C ASP A 81 10.72 -6.02 4.22
N ASP A 82 11.56 -5.50 3.32
CA ASP A 82 11.73 -4.07 3.13
C ASP A 82 10.47 -3.43 2.57
N LEU A 83 9.84 -4.08 1.58
CA LEU A 83 8.56 -3.63 1.02
C LEU A 83 7.45 -3.61 2.08
N PHE A 84 7.47 -4.59 3.00
CA PHE A 84 6.51 -4.63 4.10
C PHE A 84 6.71 -3.49 5.10
N GLN A 85 7.95 -3.21 5.48
CA GLN A 85 8.27 -2.09 6.36
C GLN A 85 7.85 -0.75 5.74
N VAL A 86 8.19 -0.54 4.47
CA VAL A 86 7.82 0.67 3.74
C VAL A 86 6.30 0.77 3.56
N GLY A 87 5.64 -0.36 3.28
CA GLY A 87 4.18 -0.44 3.23
C GLY A 87 3.52 -0.08 4.56
N THR A 88 4.12 -0.51 5.68
CA THR A 88 3.66 -0.15 7.02
C THR A 88 3.78 1.35 7.28
N ILE A 89 4.87 1.98 6.85
CA ILE A 89 5.02 3.45 6.91
C ILE A 89 3.92 4.14 6.11
N GLY A 90 3.60 3.63 4.91
CA GLY A 90 2.49 4.14 4.10
C GLY A 90 1.13 4.00 4.80
N LEU A 91 0.89 2.88 5.48
CA LEU A 91 -0.31 2.66 6.29
C LEU A 91 -0.39 3.63 7.47
N MET A 92 0.71 3.85 8.19
CA MET A 92 0.77 4.80 9.32
C MET A 92 0.41 6.21 8.86
N LYS A 93 0.98 6.68 7.75
CA LYS A 93 0.63 7.97 7.16
C LYS A 93 -0.84 8.04 6.73
N ALA A 94 -1.40 6.92 6.28
CA ALA A 94 -2.82 6.86 5.94
C ALA A 94 -3.71 6.99 7.18
N ILE A 95 -3.34 6.39 8.32
CA ILE A 95 -4.07 6.54 9.59
C ILE A 95 -4.06 7.99 10.05
N ASP A 96 -2.90 8.63 10.01
CA ASP A 96 -2.72 10.01 10.50
C ASP A 96 -3.50 11.05 9.68
N ASN A 97 -3.66 10.80 8.38
CA ASN A 97 -4.27 11.74 7.45
C ASN A 97 -5.69 11.34 6.98
N PHE A 98 -6.26 10.28 7.54
CA PHE A 98 -7.60 9.84 7.14
C PHE A 98 -8.68 10.74 7.74
N ASP A 99 -9.50 11.32 6.88
CA ASP A 99 -10.64 12.12 7.29
C ASP A 99 -11.92 11.27 7.35
N LEU A 100 -12.46 11.13 8.57
CA LEU A 100 -13.68 10.37 8.83
C LEU A 100 -14.95 11.04 8.28
N SER A 101 -14.89 12.33 7.88
CA SER A 101 -16.04 13.04 7.29
C SER A 101 -16.42 12.49 5.91
N HIS A 102 -15.45 11.92 5.19
CA HIS A 102 -15.68 11.27 3.91
C HIS A 102 -16.19 9.84 4.17
N ASN A 103 -17.44 9.57 3.91
CA ASN A 103 -18.05 8.25 4.09
C ASN A 103 -17.48 7.19 3.12
N VAL A 104 -16.17 6.97 3.18
CA VAL A 104 -15.40 6.01 2.37
C VAL A 104 -14.69 5.00 3.27
N LYS A 105 -14.49 3.78 2.77
CA LYS A 105 -13.73 2.77 3.51
C LYS A 105 -12.27 3.18 3.65
N PHE A 106 -11.70 3.03 4.83
CA PHE A 106 -10.29 3.31 5.13
C PHE A 106 -9.34 2.63 4.12
N SER A 107 -9.61 1.36 3.75
CA SER A 107 -8.80 0.63 2.77
C SER A 107 -8.71 1.32 1.41
N THR A 108 -9.78 2.01 0.97
CA THR A 108 -9.80 2.76 -0.29
C THR A 108 -8.80 3.92 -0.28
N TYR A 109 -8.61 4.55 0.88
CA TYR A 109 -7.64 5.62 1.09
C TYR A 109 -6.23 5.09 1.34
N ALA A 110 -6.11 4.03 2.16
CA ALA A 110 -4.82 3.49 2.57
C ALA A 110 -4.04 2.82 1.42
N VAL A 111 -4.71 2.10 0.51
CA VAL A 111 -4.05 1.40 -0.61
C VAL A 111 -3.24 2.33 -1.50
N PRO A 112 -3.74 3.47 -2.00
CA PRO A 112 -2.94 4.42 -2.76
C PRO A 112 -1.74 4.98 -2.00
N MET A 113 -1.87 5.22 -0.69
CA MET A 113 -0.79 5.70 0.17
C MET A 113 0.32 4.66 0.29
N ILE A 114 -0.03 3.41 0.58
CA ILE A 114 0.92 2.29 0.65
C ILE A 114 1.65 2.10 -0.69
N ILE A 115 0.91 2.10 -1.81
CA ILE A 115 1.49 1.99 -3.16
C ILE A 115 2.45 3.16 -3.44
N GLY A 116 2.08 4.36 -3.02
CA GLY A 116 2.90 5.56 -3.19
C GLY A 116 4.26 5.44 -2.51
N GLU A 117 4.28 5.01 -1.24
CA GLU A 117 5.52 4.81 -0.48
C GLU A 117 6.37 3.68 -1.06
N ILE A 118 5.77 2.54 -1.42
CA ILE A 118 6.49 1.43 -2.05
C ILE A 118 7.11 1.86 -3.38
N ARG A 119 6.38 2.57 -4.24
CA ARG A 119 6.92 3.07 -5.51
C ARG A 119 8.05 4.07 -5.30
N ARG A 120 7.94 4.92 -4.28
CA ARG A 120 8.99 5.85 -3.91
C ARG A 120 10.25 5.10 -3.49
N TYR A 121 10.12 4.13 -2.59
CA TYR A 121 11.22 3.28 -2.16
C TYR A 121 11.91 2.58 -3.34
N ILE A 122 11.16 1.86 -4.18
CA ILE A 122 11.70 1.16 -5.35
C ILE A 122 12.42 2.10 -6.32
N ARG A 123 11.93 3.33 -6.47
CA ARG A 123 12.60 4.32 -7.32
C ARG A 123 13.92 4.80 -6.73
N ASP A 124 13.98 4.89 -5.41
CA ASP A 124 15.10 5.49 -4.68
C ASP A 124 16.12 4.42 -4.21
N SER A 125 15.75 3.12 -4.20
CA SER A 125 16.59 1.97 -3.80
C SER A 125 17.64 1.55 -4.82
N GLY A 126 17.62 2.12 -6.04
CA GLY A 126 18.61 1.81 -7.06
C GLY A 126 20.02 2.18 -6.62
N SER A 127 21.02 1.30 -6.89
CA SER A 127 22.44 1.52 -6.57
C SER A 127 23.04 2.80 -7.18
N ILE A 128 22.44 3.31 -8.26
CA ILE A 128 22.81 4.58 -8.90
C ILE A 128 21.58 5.49 -8.88
N ARG A 129 21.75 6.66 -8.25
CA ARG A 129 20.70 7.69 -8.25
C ARG A 129 20.64 8.39 -9.60
N VAL A 130 19.65 8.04 -10.41
CA VAL A 130 19.35 8.72 -11.67
C VAL A 130 18.29 9.77 -11.43
N SER A 131 18.50 11.02 -11.93
CA SER A 131 17.53 12.09 -11.79
C SER A 131 16.19 11.75 -12.50
N ARG A 132 15.09 12.37 -12.05
CA ARG A 132 13.76 12.18 -12.67
C ARG A 132 13.78 12.48 -14.16
N SER A 133 14.42 13.56 -14.56
CA SER A 133 14.46 14.01 -15.95
C SER A 133 15.05 12.94 -16.89
N TYR A 134 16.13 12.28 -16.46
CA TYR A 134 16.74 11.19 -17.24
C TYR A 134 15.86 9.94 -17.28
N LYS A 135 15.20 9.59 -16.17
CA LYS A 135 14.25 8.46 -16.16
C LYS A 135 13.06 8.71 -17.08
N ASP A 136 12.49 9.92 -17.04
CA ASP A 136 11.36 10.32 -17.89
C ASP A 136 11.75 10.34 -19.37
N LEU A 137 12.98 10.81 -19.69
CA LEU A 137 13.50 10.79 -21.06
C LEU A 137 13.67 9.36 -21.56
N ALA A 138 14.28 8.48 -20.75
CA ALA A 138 14.44 7.06 -21.09
C ALA A 138 13.09 6.37 -21.31
N TYR A 139 12.09 6.66 -20.46
CA TYR A 139 10.75 6.11 -20.62
C TYR A 139 10.05 6.57 -21.91
N LYS A 140 10.19 7.85 -22.23
CA LYS A 140 9.67 8.41 -23.50
C LYS A 140 10.34 7.77 -24.72
N SER A 141 11.67 7.58 -24.69
CA SER A 141 12.40 6.96 -25.79
C SER A 141 12.06 5.47 -25.97
N LEU A 142 11.81 4.72 -24.87
CA LEU A 142 11.35 3.34 -24.96
C LEU A 142 9.95 3.22 -25.56
N ASN A 143 9.01 4.06 -25.11
CA ASN A 143 7.67 4.09 -25.67
C ASN A 143 7.67 4.49 -27.16
N PHE A 144 8.57 5.37 -27.57
CA PHE A 144 8.73 5.75 -28.97
C PHE A 144 9.21 4.58 -29.82
N LYS A 145 10.13 3.76 -29.28
CA LYS A 145 10.65 2.56 -29.93
C LYS A 145 9.60 1.47 -30.10
N GLU A 146 8.65 1.34 -29.14
CA GLU A 146 7.55 0.35 -29.22
C GLU A 146 6.44 0.77 -30.17
N SER A 147 6.37 2.05 -30.56
CA SER A 147 5.35 2.57 -31.46
C SER A 147 5.76 2.56 -32.94
N TYR A 148 6.99 2.11 -33.27
CA TYR A 148 7.52 1.86 -34.59
C TYR A 148 7.79 0.38 -34.82
#